data_9a2ea4e907173f7fabe9f9b30cbc1635
#
_entry.id   9a2ea4e907173f7fabe9f9b30cbc1635
#
_cell.length_a   1.000
_cell.length_b   1.000
_cell.length_c   1.000
_cell.angle_alpha   90.00
_cell.angle_beta   90.00
_cell.angle_gamma   90.00
#
_symmetry.space_group_name_H-M   'P 1'
#
loop_
_entity.id
_entity.type
_entity.pdbx_description
1 polymer ?
#
loop_
_entity_poly.entity_id
_entity_poly.type
_entity_poly.pdbx_seq_one_letter_code
_entity_poly.pdbx_strand_id
1 'polypeptide(L)'
;VEIRNAAGEWQDVPDGGEVAAGAGKPVVARLTVTNLGEAAWLPLAEAPEGGVCVTAGGARFPIPNRIEKFGQIVLEEVTLMPDGVRQPTPIELRFEAQGRAVFGPRYTVVVRP
;
A
#
# COMPACT_ATOMS: atom_id res chain seq x y z
N VAL A 1 0.76 8.12 1.60
CA VAL A 1 1.77 7.08 1.39
C VAL A 1 3.15 7.67 1.60
N GLU A 2 3.92 7.09 2.51
CA GLU A 2 5.30 7.45 2.73
C GLU A 2 6.19 6.34 2.19
N ILE A 3 7.24 6.70 1.46
CA ILE A 3 8.19 5.75 0.89
C ILE A 3 9.59 6.15 1.35
N ARG A 4 10.39 5.16 1.72
CA ARG A 4 11.79 5.39 2.10
C ARG A 4 12.59 5.74 0.86
N ASN A 5 13.18 6.93 0.85
CA ASN A 5 13.96 7.41 -0.28
C ASN A 5 15.40 6.87 -0.27
N ALA A 6 16.19 7.22 -1.28
CA ALA A 6 17.57 6.76 -1.41
C ALA A 6 18.48 7.18 -0.23
N ALA A 7 18.12 8.26 0.46
CA ALA A 7 18.83 8.72 1.66
C ALA A 7 18.41 7.97 2.94
N GLY A 8 17.46 7.06 2.85
CA GLY A 8 16.94 6.33 4.00
C GLY A 8 15.89 7.08 4.81
N GLU A 9 15.36 8.16 4.28
CA GLU A 9 14.35 8.99 4.94
C GLU A 9 12.96 8.69 4.41
N TRP A 10 11.94 8.83 5.27
CA TRP A 10 10.55 8.74 4.85
C TRP A 10 10.15 9.99 4.08
N GLN A 11 9.63 9.81 2.88
CA GLN A 11 9.16 10.88 2.01
C GLN A 11 7.69 10.66 1.71
N ASP A 12 6.86 11.67 2.00
CA ASP A 12 5.44 11.62 1.63
C ASP A 12 5.30 11.75 0.11
N VAL A 13 4.59 10.79 -0.50
CA VAL A 13 4.39 10.75 -1.94
C VAL A 13 2.90 10.82 -2.23
N PRO A 14 2.40 11.91 -2.81
CA PRO A 14 1.00 12.03 -3.17
C PRO A 14 0.65 11.14 -4.37
N ASP A 15 -0.64 10.97 -4.61
CA ASP A 15 -1.11 10.26 -5.81
C ASP A 15 -0.55 10.93 -7.07
N GLY A 16 0.07 10.15 -7.92
CA GLY A 16 0.77 10.65 -9.11
C GLY A 16 2.17 11.19 -8.85
N GLY A 17 2.63 11.17 -7.61
CA GLY A 17 3.97 11.65 -7.23
C GLY A 17 5.08 10.66 -7.52
N GLU A 18 6.32 11.14 -7.35
CA GLU A 18 7.53 10.35 -7.59
C GLU A 18 8.44 10.33 -6.38
N VAL A 19 9.21 9.26 -6.26
CA VAL A 19 10.25 9.12 -5.24
C VAL A 19 11.48 8.43 -5.82
N ALA A 20 12.67 8.90 -5.45
CA ALA A 20 13.92 8.23 -5.78
C ALA A 20 14.30 7.28 -4.64
N ALA A 21 14.24 5.99 -4.88
CA ALA A 21 14.46 4.97 -3.85
C ALA A 21 15.85 4.33 -3.89
N GLY A 22 16.64 4.62 -4.92
CA GLY A 22 17.95 4.01 -5.13
C GLY A 22 17.85 2.74 -5.98
N ALA A 23 18.76 2.60 -6.95
CA ALA A 23 18.76 1.47 -7.87
C ALA A 23 19.00 0.14 -7.14
N GLY A 24 18.14 -0.84 -7.39
CA GLY A 24 18.26 -2.18 -6.83
C GLY A 24 18.03 -2.30 -5.32
N LYS A 25 17.66 -1.22 -4.64
CA LYS A 25 17.33 -1.26 -3.21
C LYS A 25 15.88 -1.61 -3.02
N PRO A 26 15.51 -2.41 -1.99
CA PRO A 26 14.11 -2.69 -1.71
C PRO A 26 13.30 -1.41 -1.54
N VAL A 27 12.12 -1.37 -2.13
CA VAL A 27 11.18 -0.24 -1.99
C VAL A 27 10.29 -0.51 -0.79
N VAL A 28 10.47 0.26 0.27
CA VAL A 28 9.76 0.12 1.54
C VAL A 28 8.82 1.30 1.73
N ALA A 29 7.59 1.02 2.10
CA ALA A 29 6.56 2.04 2.29
C ALA A 29 5.91 1.95 3.66
N ARG A 30 5.33 3.06 4.08
CA ARG A 30 4.43 3.16 5.23
C ARG A 30 3.09 3.63 4.70
N LEU A 31 2.05 2.85 4.90
CA LEU A 31 0.73 3.11 4.35
C LEU A 31 -0.24 3.47 5.47
N THR A 32 -0.82 4.67 5.39
CA THR A 32 -1.91 5.06 6.28
C THR A 32 -3.23 4.78 5.58
N VAL A 33 -4.05 3.95 6.19
CA VAL A 33 -5.30 3.46 5.60
C VAL A 33 -6.47 3.94 6.44
N THR A 34 -7.43 4.59 5.79
CA THR A 34 -8.64 5.09 6.43
C THR A 34 -9.87 4.47 5.79
N ASN A 35 -10.78 3.95 6.61
CA ASN A 35 -12.05 3.41 6.13
C ASN A 35 -13.10 4.52 6.07
N LEU A 36 -13.40 5.00 4.86
CA LEU A 36 -14.45 6.00 4.63
C LEU A 36 -15.78 5.37 4.20
N GLY A 37 -15.86 4.04 4.14
CA GLY A 37 -17.06 3.31 3.76
C GLY A 37 -18.05 3.15 4.92
N GLU A 38 -19.22 2.63 4.61
CA GLU A 38 -20.29 2.42 5.60
C GLU A 38 -20.05 1.20 6.48
N ALA A 39 -19.40 0.16 5.95
CA ALA A 39 -19.17 -1.09 6.67
C ALA A 39 -17.76 -1.14 7.26
N ALA A 40 -17.59 -1.86 8.36
CA ALA A 40 -16.29 -2.16 8.90
C ALA A 40 -15.49 -3.05 7.93
N TRP A 41 -14.18 -2.84 7.87
CA TRP A 41 -13.28 -3.70 7.12
C TRP A 41 -12.70 -4.76 8.04
N LEU A 42 -12.80 -6.02 7.64
CA LEU A 42 -12.33 -7.15 8.44
C LEU A 42 -10.99 -7.64 7.90
N PRO A 43 -10.05 -8.05 8.78
CA PRO A 43 -8.82 -8.69 8.33
C PRO A 43 -9.08 -10.10 7.79
N LEU A 44 -8.16 -10.64 6.99
CA LEU A 44 -8.30 -11.98 6.41
C LEU A 44 -8.47 -13.07 7.47
N ALA A 45 -7.86 -12.89 8.65
CA ALA A 45 -7.97 -13.84 9.74
C ALA A 45 -9.42 -14.01 10.24
N GLU A 46 -10.22 -12.94 10.20
CA GLU A 46 -11.63 -12.96 10.62
C GLU A 46 -12.59 -13.25 9.46
N ALA A 47 -12.19 -12.93 8.22
CA ALA A 47 -13.01 -13.12 7.03
C ALA A 47 -12.12 -13.58 5.87
N PRO A 48 -11.88 -14.90 5.74
CA PRO A 48 -11.06 -15.44 4.65
C PRO A 48 -11.59 -15.07 3.27
N GLU A 49 -12.92 -14.90 3.14
CA GLU A 49 -13.54 -14.36 1.95
C GLU A 49 -14.04 -12.94 2.25
N GLY A 50 -13.58 -11.97 1.48
CA GLY A 50 -13.97 -10.58 1.65
C GLY A 50 -13.15 -9.80 2.67
N GLY A 51 -12.15 -10.42 3.32
CA GLY A 51 -11.19 -9.70 4.15
C GLY A 51 -10.41 -8.69 3.30
N VAL A 52 -10.09 -7.54 3.89
CA VAL A 52 -9.50 -6.43 3.15
C VAL A 52 -7.99 -6.47 3.17
N CYS A 53 -7.38 -6.22 2.02
CA CYS A 53 -5.94 -6.00 1.91
C CYS A 53 -5.66 -4.83 0.97
N VAL A 54 -4.44 -4.30 1.08
CA VAL A 54 -3.91 -3.34 0.12
C VAL A 54 -3.12 -4.11 -0.91
N THR A 55 -3.34 -3.83 -2.18
CA THR A 55 -2.55 -4.43 -3.27
C THR A 55 -1.55 -3.41 -3.81
N ALA A 56 -0.36 -3.88 -4.14
CA ALA A 56 0.68 -3.07 -4.77
C ALA A 56 1.36 -3.93 -5.82
N GLY A 57 1.04 -3.67 -7.10
CA GLY A 57 1.48 -4.55 -8.18
C GLY A 57 0.92 -5.96 -7.97
N GLY A 58 1.78 -6.96 -7.86
CA GLY A 58 1.35 -8.34 -7.59
C GLY A 58 1.33 -8.71 -6.11
N ALA A 59 1.73 -7.80 -5.22
CA ALA A 59 1.81 -8.06 -3.79
C ALA A 59 0.51 -7.69 -3.07
N ARG A 60 0.21 -8.39 -1.98
CA ARG A 60 -0.95 -8.11 -1.12
C ARG A 60 -0.50 -7.94 0.31
N PHE A 61 -1.03 -6.91 0.96
CA PHE A 61 -0.74 -6.58 2.36
C PHE A 61 -2.05 -6.57 3.14
N PRO A 62 -2.34 -7.63 3.93
CA PRO A 62 -3.57 -7.68 4.72
C PRO A 62 -3.59 -6.60 5.78
N ILE A 63 -4.77 -6.07 6.09
CA ILE A 63 -4.91 -5.21 7.26
C ILE A 63 -4.77 -6.08 8.52
N PRO A 64 -4.02 -5.63 9.54
CA PRO A 64 -3.76 -6.46 10.72
C PRO A 64 -4.94 -6.52 11.69
N ASN A 65 -5.82 -5.52 11.68
CA ASN A 65 -6.94 -5.40 12.59
C ASN A 65 -8.17 -4.88 11.87
N ARG A 66 -9.33 -5.09 12.49
CA ARG A 66 -10.59 -4.54 12.03
C ARG A 66 -10.53 -3.01 12.00
N ILE A 67 -11.06 -2.40 10.92
CA ILE A 67 -11.15 -0.94 10.78
C ILE A 67 -12.63 -0.55 10.66
N GLU A 68 -13.13 0.09 11.69
CA GLU A 68 -14.51 0.63 11.70
C GLU A 68 -14.60 1.85 10.77
N LYS A 69 -15.83 2.29 10.49
CA LYS A 69 -16.07 3.51 9.72
C LYS A 69 -15.28 4.69 10.33
N PHE A 70 -14.56 5.43 9.48
CA PHE A 70 -13.65 6.52 9.86
C PHE A 70 -12.44 6.09 10.68
N GLY A 71 -12.29 4.80 10.96
CA GLY A 71 -11.10 4.27 11.60
C GLY A 71 -9.89 4.34 10.70
N GLN A 72 -8.72 4.37 11.31
CA GLN A 72 -7.44 4.49 10.62
C GLN A 72 -6.43 3.50 11.18
N ILE A 73 -5.59 2.97 10.31
CA ILE A 73 -4.50 2.08 10.69
C ILE A 73 -3.27 2.41 9.84
N VAL A 74 -2.10 2.21 10.41
CA VAL A 74 -0.84 2.38 9.70
C VAL A 74 -0.22 1.01 9.45
N LEU A 75 0.04 0.71 8.18
CA LEU A 75 0.83 -0.45 7.78
C LEU A 75 2.28 0.04 7.70
N GLU A 76 3.06 -0.30 8.72
CA GLU A 76 4.45 0.13 8.82
C GLU A 76 5.35 -0.83 8.05
N GLU A 77 6.36 -0.29 7.38
CA GLU A 77 7.40 -1.06 6.71
C GLU A 77 6.90 -2.22 5.82
N VAL A 78 6.01 -1.89 4.88
CA VAL A 78 5.63 -2.85 3.84
C VAL A 78 6.61 -2.76 2.69
N THR A 79 7.09 -3.90 2.22
CA THR A 79 8.03 -3.94 1.09
C THR A 79 7.24 -4.07 -0.21
N LEU A 80 7.18 -2.98 -0.97
CA LEU A 80 6.44 -2.94 -2.24
C LEU A 80 7.16 -3.69 -3.36
N MET A 81 8.49 -3.53 -3.42
CA MET A 81 9.34 -4.18 -4.42
C MET A 81 10.63 -4.66 -3.76
N PRO A 82 10.74 -5.96 -3.44
CA PRO A 82 11.92 -6.50 -2.74
C PRO A 82 13.23 -6.31 -3.51
N ASP A 83 13.18 -6.38 -4.83
CA ASP A 83 14.37 -6.27 -5.69
C ASP A 83 14.65 -4.83 -6.15
N GLY A 84 13.81 -3.89 -5.74
CA GLY A 84 13.94 -2.49 -6.13
C GLY A 84 13.61 -2.25 -7.59
N VAL A 85 13.99 -1.07 -8.08
CA VAL A 85 13.76 -0.66 -9.47
C VAL A 85 15.08 -0.29 -10.13
N ARG A 86 15.17 -0.50 -11.45
CA ARG A 86 16.31 -0.11 -12.27
C ARG A 86 15.95 0.98 -13.27
N GLN A 87 14.69 1.28 -13.38
CA GLN A 87 14.11 2.33 -14.22
C GLN A 87 12.86 2.85 -13.54
N PRO A 88 12.36 4.04 -13.92
CA PRO A 88 11.12 4.56 -13.35
C PRO A 88 9.98 3.55 -13.50
N THR A 89 9.35 3.20 -12.40
CA THR A 89 8.31 2.16 -12.36
C THR A 89 7.09 2.69 -11.63
N PRO A 90 5.91 2.72 -12.28
CA PRO A 90 4.67 3.06 -11.59
C PRO A 90 4.21 1.90 -10.72
N ILE A 91 3.77 2.21 -9.51
CA ILE A 91 3.17 1.23 -8.59
C ILE A 91 1.75 1.71 -8.30
N GLU A 92 0.78 0.87 -8.62
CA GLU A 92 -0.63 1.13 -8.33
C GLU A 92 -1.01 0.48 -7.00
N LEU A 93 -1.52 1.30 -6.09
CA LEU A 93 -2.02 0.86 -4.78
C LEU A 93 -3.55 0.87 -4.82
N ARG A 94 -4.15 -0.24 -4.43
CA ARG A 94 -5.61 -0.39 -4.37
C ARG A 94 -6.02 -1.21 -3.17
N PHE A 95 -7.31 -1.20 -2.87
CA PHE A 95 -7.91 -2.10 -1.88
C PHE A 95 -8.54 -3.28 -2.60
N GLU A 96 -8.46 -4.45 -1.97
CA GLU A 96 -9.11 -5.65 -2.45
C GLU A 96 -9.86 -6.32 -1.30
N ALA A 97 -11.10 -6.70 -1.56
CA ALA A 97 -11.83 -7.62 -0.71
C ALA A 97 -11.53 -9.02 -1.26
N GLN A 98 -10.79 -9.81 -0.49
CA GLN A 98 -10.26 -11.11 -0.89
C GLN A 98 -11.36 -12.02 -1.46
N GLY A 99 -11.15 -12.52 -2.68
CA GLY A 99 -12.10 -13.39 -3.35
C GLY A 99 -13.33 -12.68 -3.93
N ARG A 100 -13.42 -11.36 -3.84
CA ARG A 100 -14.57 -10.60 -4.33
C ARG A 100 -14.21 -9.55 -5.36
N ALA A 101 -13.63 -8.42 -4.94
CA ALA A 101 -13.41 -7.31 -5.85
C ALA A 101 -12.32 -6.36 -5.37
N VAL A 102 -11.72 -5.67 -6.34
CA VAL A 102 -10.90 -4.48 -6.09
C VAL A 102 -11.87 -3.31 -5.93
N PHE A 103 -11.64 -2.44 -4.96
CA PHE A 103 -12.52 -1.31 -4.66
C PHE A 103 -11.73 -0.07 -4.23
N GLY A 104 -12.45 1.04 -4.10
CA GLY A 104 -11.87 2.31 -3.67
C GLY A 104 -11.06 3.00 -4.76
N PRO A 105 -10.49 4.17 -4.43
CA PRO A 105 -9.72 4.94 -5.38
C PRO A 105 -8.39 4.26 -5.72
N ARG A 106 -7.89 4.56 -6.90
CA ARG A 106 -6.57 4.15 -7.35
C ARG A 106 -5.55 5.17 -6.86
N TYR A 107 -4.46 4.69 -6.30
CA TYR A 107 -3.35 5.53 -5.84
C TYR A 107 -2.08 5.08 -6.56
N THR A 108 -1.46 5.96 -7.32
CA THR A 108 -0.30 5.60 -8.13
C THR A 108 0.92 6.42 -7.70
N VAL A 109 2.03 5.75 -7.48
CA VAL A 109 3.32 6.40 -7.23
C VAL A 109 4.33 5.90 -8.25
N VAL A 110 5.26 6.77 -8.64
CA VAL A 110 6.36 6.39 -9.54
C VAL A 110 7.63 6.29 -8.71
N VAL A 111 8.25 5.11 -8.72
CA VAL A 111 9.49 4.87 -8.02
C VAL A 111 10.63 4.92 -9.03
N ARG A 112 11.62 5.78 -8.77
CA ARG A 112 12.84 5.92 -9.58
C ARG A 112 14.04 5.30 -8.89
N PRO A 113 15.02 4.85 -9.68
CA PRO A 113 16.30 4.45 -9.10
C PRO A 113 17.04 5.59 -8.42
#